data_b488a1ca9a18eabbfcfec3e2bfa0c375
#
_entry.id   b488a1ca9a18eabbfcfec3e2bfa0c375
#
_cell.length_a   1.000
_cell.length_b   1.000
_cell.length_c   1.000
_cell.angle_alpha   90.00
_cell.angle_beta   90.00
_cell.angle_gamma   90.00
#
_symmetry.space_group_name_H-M   'P 1'
#
loop_
_entity.id
_entity.type
_entity.pdbx_description
1 polymer ?
#
loop_
_entity_poly.entity_id
_entity_poly.type
_entity_poly.pdbx_seq_one_letter_code
_entity_poly.pdbx_strand_id
1 'polypeptide(L)'
;MTAPLSDAAADARRLRRSFAASLGFAAALWLIELAELALHLDFTRYGVYPRTVHGLSGILLAPLIHGSLVHVFSNTLPIVILGTALLYGYPRSARLVLPVLYLGTGIGVWLFGRSAWHIGASGLIFGMMFFIATIGVLRWDTRSIALAMVVFLLYGGMVWGVLPGDPSVSFESHLAGALLGVVLAVWLKNRDPAPPPKRYSWEDEEEVSDQEVSEHDERL
;
A
#
# COMPACT_ATOMS: atom_id res chain seq x y z
N MET A 1 -26.77 -9.43 -17.65
CA MET A 1 -26.85 -7.94 -17.65
C MET A 1 -25.41 -7.39 -17.61
N THR A 2 -24.91 -6.82 -18.70
CA THR A 2 -23.58 -6.21 -18.74
C THR A 2 -23.58 -4.99 -17.81
N ALA A 3 -22.60 -4.87 -16.91
CA ALA A 3 -22.42 -3.67 -16.09
C ALA A 3 -22.51 -2.43 -17.00
N PRO A 4 -23.24 -1.39 -16.61
CA PRO A 4 -23.41 -0.22 -17.46
C PRO A 4 -22.04 0.37 -17.81
N LEU A 5 -21.84 0.74 -19.08
CA LEU A 5 -20.57 1.27 -19.59
C LEU A 5 -20.02 2.45 -18.76
N SER A 6 -20.92 3.16 -18.07
CA SER A 6 -20.60 4.22 -17.10
C SER A 6 -19.76 3.73 -15.90
N ASP A 7 -20.03 2.53 -15.40
CA ASP A 7 -19.34 1.98 -14.22
C ASP A 7 -17.92 1.49 -14.58
N ALA A 8 -17.78 0.83 -15.73
CA ALA A 8 -16.49 0.42 -16.25
C ALA A 8 -15.56 1.62 -16.55
N ALA A 9 -16.12 2.69 -17.12
CA ALA A 9 -15.36 3.91 -17.39
C ALA A 9 -14.95 4.65 -16.08
N ALA A 10 -15.82 4.64 -15.06
CA ALA A 10 -15.51 5.22 -13.74
C ALA A 10 -14.42 4.43 -13.03
N ASP A 11 -14.47 3.10 -13.10
CA ASP A 11 -13.46 2.22 -12.51
C ASP A 11 -12.09 2.37 -13.20
N ALA A 12 -12.07 2.38 -14.53
CA ALA A 12 -10.84 2.65 -15.29
C ALA A 12 -10.24 4.03 -14.97
N ARG A 13 -11.06 5.07 -14.79
CA ARG A 13 -10.57 6.39 -14.37
C ARG A 13 -9.97 6.36 -12.97
N ARG A 14 -10.58 5.62 -12.04
CA ARG A 14 -10.05 5.45 -10.67
C ARG A 14 -8.69 4.76 -10.70
N LEU A 15 -8.57 3.65 -11.45
CA LEU A 15 -7.30 2.95 -11.60
C LEU A 15 -6.20 3.86 -12.19
N ARG A 16 -6.52 4.57 -13.27
CA ARG A 16 -5.55 5.51 -13.90
C ARG A 16 -5.10 6.62 -12.94
N ARG A 17 -6.02 7.20 -12.16
CA ARG A 17 -5.69 8.22 -11.15
C ARG A 17 -4.80 7.66 -10.04
N SER A 18 -5.11 6.46 -9.54
CA SER A 18 -4.31 5.78 -8.52
C SER A 18 -2.91 5.48 -9.02
N PHE A 19 -2.79 4.96 -10.25
CA PHE A 19 -1.52 4.71 -10.90
C PHE A 19 -0.72 6.01 -11.11
N ALA A 20 -1.36 7.03 -11.66
CA ALA A 20 -0.71 8.33 -11.90
C ALA A 20 -0.22 9.00 -10.61
N ALA A 21 -0.98 8.90 -9.51
CA ALA A 21 -0.55 9.41 -8.20
C ALA A 21 0.67 8.67 -7.66
N SER A 22 0.68 7.34 -7.72
CA SER A 22 1.81 6.51 -7.27
C SER A 22 3.05 6.72 -8.15
N LEU A 23 2.87 6.80 -9.46
CA LEU A 23 3.95 7.11 -10.40
C LEU A 23 4.50 8.52 -10.19
N GLY A 24 3.63 9.51 -9.95
CA GLY A 24 4.02 10.89 -9.65
C GLY A 24 4.86 10.98 -8.38
N PHE A 25 4.51 10.24 -7.34
CA PHE A 25 5.32 10.15 -6.12
C PHE A 25 6.69 9.51 -6.41
N ALA A 26 6.71 8.37 -7.12
CA ALA A 26 7.97 7.74 -7.52
C ALA A 26 8.84 8.67 -8.39
N ALA A 27 8.24 9.40 -9.33
CA ALA A 27 8.96 10.38 -10.16
C ALA A 27 9.55 11.53 -9.33
N ALA A 28 8.83 11.99 -8.29
CA ALA A 28 9.36 13.00 -7.36
C ALA A 28 10.61 12.50 -6.62
N LEU A 29 10.63 11.23 -6.20
CA LEU A 29 11.82 10.62 -5.57
C LEU A 29 13.01 10.60 -6.52
N TRP A 30 12.78 10.23 -7.79
CA TRP A 30 13.82 10.27 -8.82
C TRP A 30 14.34 11.69 -9.09
N LEU A 31 13.44 12.69 -9.13
CA LEU A 31 13.85 14.08 -9.32
C LEU A 31 14.74 14.57 -8.18
N ILE A 32 14.42 14.20 -6.93
CA ILE A 32 15.24 14.57 -5.76
C ILE A 32 16.60 13.89 -5.83
N GLU A 33 16.65 12.58 -6.08
CA GLU A 33 17.90 11.82 -6.17
C GLU A 33 18.80 12.33 -7.31
N LEU A 34 18.22 12.59 -8.49
CA LEU A 34 18.97 13.13 -9.63
C LEU A 34 19.46 14.55 -9.37
N ALA A 35 18.68 15.38 -8.66
CA ALA A 35 19.11 16.72 -8.28
C ALA A 35 20.28 16.66 -7.27
N GLU A 36 20.21 15.76 -6.28
CA GLU A 36 21.26 15.51 -5.31
C GLU A 36 22.57 15.11 -6.00
N LEU A 37 22.48 14.17 -6.94
CA LEU A 37 23.61 13.70 -7.73
C LEU A 37 24.19 14.82 -8.63
N ALA A 38 23.35 15.55 -9.37
CA ALA A 38 23.77 16.56 -10.32
C ALA A 38 24.41 17.79 -9.63
N LEU A 39 23.93 18.13 -8.44
CA LEU A 39 24.41 19.27 -7.66
C LEU A 39 25.48 18.90 -6.63
N HIS A 40 25.89 17.61 -6.58
CA HIS A 40 26.86 17.08 -5.60
C HIS A 40 26.45 17.40 -4.15
N LEU A 41 25.15 17.28 -3.84
CA LEU A 41 24.61 17.50 -2.50
C LEU A 41 24.57 16.17 -1.71
N ASP A 42 24.44 16.26 -0.39
CA ASP A 42 24.19 15.13 0.51
C ASP A 42 22.99 15.48 1.40
N PHE A 43 21.84 14.87 1.10
CA PHE A 43 20.62 15.06 1.88
C PHE A 43 20.47 14.05 3.02
N THR A 44 21.36 13.08 3.16
CA THR A 44 21.32 12.05 4.22
C THR A 44 21.15 12.66 5.61
N ARG A 45 21.80 13.80 5.87
CA ARG A 45 21.71 14.57 7.13
C ARG A 45 20.31 15.10 7.47
N TYR A 46 19.38 15.09 6.52
CA TYR A 46 17.96 15.45 6.72
C TYR A 46 17.07 14.23 6.94
N GLY A 47 17.66 13.03 7.02
CA GLY A 47 16.99 11.81 7.43
C GLY A 47 16.57 11.83 8.90
N VAL A 48 15.90 10.76 9.34
CA VAL A 48 15.63 10.56 10.77
C VAL A 48 16.91 10.14 11.47
N TYR A 49 17.31 10.90 12.50
CA TYR A 49 18.33 10.47 13.46
C TYR A 49 17.68 10.32 14.83
N PRO A 50 17.64 9.10 15.38
CA PRO A 50 16.83 8.79 16.55
C PRO A 50 17.19 9.62 17.78
N ARG A 51 16.17 10.07 18.50
CA ARG A 51 16.26 10.79 19.79
C ARG A 51 17.07 12.08 19.75
N THR A 52 17.17 12.73 18.60
CA THR A 52 17.85 14.02 18.44
C THR A 52 16.92 15.07 17.84
N VAL A 53 17.10 16.34 18.20
CA VAL A 53 16.28 17.44 17.70
C VAL A 53 16.43 17.60 16.17
N HIS A 54 17.66 17.52 15.67
CA HIS A 54 17.93 17.63 14.23
C HIS A 54 17.32 16.47 13.42
N GLY A 55 17.19 15.28 14.01
CA GLY A 55 16.54 14.13 13.37
C GLY A 55 15.02 14.24 13.25
N LEU A 56 14.37 15.21 13.91
CA LEU A 56 12.93 15.43 13.80
C LEU A 56 12.51 15.87 12.39
N SER A 57 13.33 16.63 11.68
CA SER A 57 13.07 17.00 10.29
C SER A 57 12.93 15.78 9.38
N GLY A 58 13.65 14.71 9.71
CA GLY A 58 13.62 13.46 8.98
C GLY A 58 12.26 12.75 9.02
N ILE A 59 11.39 13.02 10.01
CA ILE A 59 10.03 12.47 10.03
C ILE A 59 9.27 12.88 8.76
N LEU A 60 9.53 14.09 8.25
CA LEU A 60 8.92 14.59 7.01
C LEU A 60 9.78 14.30 5.79
N LEU A 61 11.11 14.36 5.90
CA LEU A 61 11.99 14.38 4.74
C LEU A 61 12.57 13.01 4.38
N ALA A 62 12.79 12.13 5.36
CA ALA A 62 13.43 10.84 5.14
C ALA A 62 12.79 9.98 4.03
N PRO A 63 11.44 9.89 3.90
CA PRO A 63 10.84 9.11 2.83
C PRO A 63 11.13 9.64 1.41
N LEU A 64 11.60 10.88 1.30
CA LEU A 64 11.93 11.52 0.02
C LEU A 64 13.41 11.35 -0.36
N ILE A 65 14.27 11.03 0.60
CA ILE A 65 15.73 10.99 0.43
C ILE A 65 16.17 9.54 0.21
N HIS A 66 17.06 9.34 -0.76
CA HIS A 66 17.63 8.03 -1.06
C HIS A 66 19.17 8.17 -1.17
N GLY A 67 19.90 7.23 -0.64
CA GLY A 67 21.38 7.32 -0.61
C GLY A 67 22.06 6.79 -1.87
N SER A 68 21.30 6.38 -2.90
CA SER A 68 21.84 5.89 -4.16
C SER A 68 20.76 5.66 -5.20
N LEU A 69 21.15 5.66 -6.49
CA LEU A 69 20.27 5.29 -7.61
C LEU A 69 19.68 3.87 -7.46
N VAL A 70 20.46 2.93 -6.92
CA VAL A 70 19.97 1.57 -6.65
C VAL A 70 18.89 1.60 -5.57
N HIS A 71 19.03 2.43 -4.55
CA HIS A 71 18.05 2.55 -3.47
C HIS A 71 16.72 3.13 -3.97
N VAL A 72 16.73 4.24 -4.72
CA VAL A 72 15.50 4.80 -5.29
C VAL A 72 14.86 3.85 -6.32
N PHE A 73 15.68 3.17 -7.12
CA PHE A 73 15.21 2.17 -8.09
C PHE A 73 14.47 1.02 -7.39
N SER A 74 15.04 0.46 -6.32
CA SER A 74 14.43 -0.65 -5.57
C SER A 74 13.12 -0.28 -4.90
N ASN A 75 12.93 0.99 -4.56
CA ASN A 75 11.66 1.50 -4.02
C ASN A 75 10.62 1.82 -5.10
N THR A 76 11.02 2.06 -6.35
CA THR A 76 10.15 2.56 -7.42
C THR A 76 8.99 1.61 -7.71
N LEU A 77 9.30 0.36 -8.05
CA LEU A 77 8.26 -0.61 -8.44
C LEU A 77 7.31 -0.94 -7.27
N PRO A 78 7.79 -1.19 -6.04
CA PRO A 78 6.91 -1.34 -4.88
C PRO A 78 5.99 -0.13 -4.63
N ILE A 79 6.48 1.11 -4.73
CA ILE A 79 5.67 2.31 -4.58
C ILE A 79 4.55 2.35 -5.61
N VAL A 80 4.89 2.12 -6.89
CA VAL A 80 3.90 2.18 -7.98
C VAL A 80 2.84 1.10 -7.80
N ILE A 81 3.24 -0.13 -7.53
CA ILE A 81 2.30 -1.25 -7.42
C ILE A 81 1.47 -1.18 -6.13
N LEU A 82 2.12 -1.08 -4.97
CA LEU A 82 1.42 -1.07 -3.68
C LEU A 82 0.61 0.21 -3.46
N GLY A 83 1.16 1.36 -3.89
CA GLY A 83 0.44 2.63 -3.86
C GLY A 83 -0.81 2.59 -4.74
N THR A 84 -0.70 2.05 -5.96
CA THR A 84 -1.87 1.86 -6.85
C THR A 84 -2.88 0.91 -6.22
N ALA A 85 -2.44 -0.24 -5.71
CA ALA A 85 -3.30 -1.22 -5.07
C ALA A 85 -4.05 -0.63 -3.86
N LEU A 86 -3.36 0.15 -3.03
CA LEU A 86 -3.95 0.82 -1.87
C LEU A 86 -4.97 1.89 -2.29
N LEU A 87 -4.59 2.81 -3.18
CA LEU A 87 -5.43 3.92 -3.63
C LEU A 87 -6.64 3.45 -4.43
N TYR A 88 -6.47 2.42 -5.26
CA TYR A 88 -7.54 1.84 -6.06
C TYR A 88 -8.43 0.92 -5.23
N GLY A 89 -7.84 0.00 -4.48
CA GLY A 89 -8.57 -1.03 -3.73
C GLY A 89 -9.25 -0.49 -2.48
N TYR A 90 -8.63 0.48 -1.79
CA TYR A 90 -9.06 0.99 -0.49
C TYR A 90 -9.06 2.54 -0.43
N PRO A 91 -9.80 3.23 -1.32
CA PRO A 91 -9.70 4.68 -1.49
C PRO A 91 -10.10 5.50 -0.25
N ARG A 92 -11.01 4.99 0.58
CA ARG A 92 -11.41 5.66 1.82
C ARG A 92 -10.36 5.48 2.91
N SER A 93 -9.81 4.28 3.03
CA SER A 93 -8.74 3.96 3.99
C SER A 93 -7.43 4.63 3.61
N ALA A 94 -7.08 4.68 2.33
CA ALA A 94 -5.84 5.28 1.83
C ALA A 94 -5.63 6.73 2.30
N ARG A 95 -6.71 7.52 2.43
CA ARG A 95 -6.66 8.91 2.92
C ARG A 95 -6.11 9.04 4.33
N LEU A 96 -6.23 7.99 5.14
CA LEU A 96 -5.69 7.94 6.50
C LEU A 96 -4.41 7.10 6.55
N VAL A 97 -4.39 5.99 5.85
CA VAL A 97 -3.26 5.04 5.85
C VAL A 97 -1.98 5.72 5.38
N LEU A 98 -2.02 6.43 4.24
CA LEU A 98 -0.82 7.05 3.68
C LEU A 98 -0.19 8.10 4.61
N PRO A 99 -0.93 9.10 5.14
CA PRO A 99 -0.33 10.05 6.08
C PRO A 99 0.16 9.41 7.37
N VAL A 100 -0.58 8.43 7.92
CA VAL A 100 -0.19 7.75 9.16
C VAL A 100 1.05 6.90 8.95
N LEU A 101 1.15 6.17 7.84
CA LEU A 101 2.36 5.41 7.52
C LEU A 101 3.55 6.34 7.27
N TYR A 102 3.35 7.43 6.52
CA TYR A 102 4.40 8.39 6.19
C TYR A 102 5.03 9.01 7.45
N LEU A 103 4.19 9.56 8.32
CA LEU A 103 4.64 10.23 9.54
C LEU A 103 4.96 9.24 10.66
N GLY A 104 4.11 8.25 10.85
CA GLY A 104 4.22 7.30 11.96
C GLY A 104 5.44 6.40 11.86
N THR A 105 5.85 6.02 10.65
CA THR A 105 7.10 5.29 10.45
C THR A 105 8.29 6.13 10.90
N GLY A 106 8.37 7.39 10.48
CA GLY A 106 9.43 8.31 10.90
C GLY A 106 9.43 8.54 12.41
N ILE A 107 8.26 8.69 13.04
CA ILE A 107 8.11 8.81 14.50
C ILE A 107 8.59 7.53 15.19
N GLY A 108 8.21 6.35 14.70
CA GLY A 108 8.62 5.06 15.23
C GLY A 108 10.16 4.90 15.18
N VAL A 109 10.77 5.23 14.06
CA VAL A 109 12.23 5.24 13.91
C VAL A 109 12.89 6.25 14.87
N TRP A 110 12.33 7.46 14.97
CA TRP A 110 12.88 8.48 15.84
C TRP A 110 12.89 8.05 17.32
N LEU A 111 11.85 7.33 17.76
CA LEU A 111 11.72 6.83 19.14
C LEU A 111 12.61 5.62 19.41
N PHE A 112 12.65 4.66 18.51
CA PHE A 112 13.16 3.31 18.76
C PHE A 112 14.32 2.88 17.88
N GLY A 113 14.67 3.64 16.84
CA GLY A 113 15.73 3.30 15.90
C GLY A 113 17.13 3.31 16.54
N ARG A 114 18.08 2.61 15.92
CA ARG A 114 19.50 2.69 16.27
C ARG A 114 20.07 4.06 15.91
N SER A 115 21.20 4.43 16.52
CA SER A 115 21.92 5.70 16.27
C SER A 115 22.59 5.69 14.90
N ALA A 116 21.77 5.93 13.86
CA ALA A 116 22.16 6.04 12.46
C ALA A 116 21.20 6.97 11.73
N TRP A 117 21.58 7.46 10.56
CA TRP A 117 20.66 8.14 9.65
C TRP A 117 19.75 7.13 8.97
N HIS A 118 18.46 7.34 9.08
CA HIS A 118 17.45 6.53 8.42
C HIS A 118 16.79 7.36 7.32
N ILE A 119 16.84 6.86 6.07
CA ILE A 119 16.33 7.48 4.86
C ILE A 119 15.60 6.45 4.00
N GLY A 120 14.82 6.91 3.03
CA GLY A 120 14.12 6.07 2.06
C GLY A 120 12.63 5.89 2.33
N ALA A 121 11.90 5.56 1.28
CA ALA A 121 10.46 5.32 1.31
C ALA A 121 10.09 3.89 1.74
N SER A 122 11.06 3.04 2.04
CA SER A 122 10.82 1.61 2.29
C SER A 122 9.90 1.34 3.48
N GLY A 123 9.96 2.16 4.54
CA GLY A 123 9.01 2.03 5.67
C GLY A 123 7.56 2.24 5.25
N LEU A 124 7.28 3.21 4.37
CA LEU A 124 5.97 3.41 3.77
C LEU A 124 5.56 2.19 2.89
N ILE A 125 6.50 1.64 2.13
CA ILE A 125 6.30 0.44 1.31
C ILE A 125 5.90 -0.76 2.18
N PHE A 126 6.65 -1.02 3.25
CA PHE A 126 6.34 -2.10 4.19
C PHE A 126 4.97 -1.89 4.85
N GLY A 127 4.64 -0.65 5.23
CA GLY A 127 3.34 -0.32 5.76
C GLY A 127 2.18 -0.63 4.80
N MET A 128 2.30 -0.23 3.53
CA MET A 128 1.31 -0.55 2.50
C MET A 128 1.21 -2.06 2.25
N MET A 129 2.35 -2.75 2.16
CA MET A 129 2.41 -4.19 1.96
C MET A 129 1.66 -4.94 3.08
N PHE A 130 1.99 -4.66 4.34
CA PHE A 130 1.36 -5.31 5.48
C PHE A 130 -0.12 -4.91 5.65
N PHE A 131 -0.48 -3.68 5.33
CA PHE A 131 -1.89 -3.26 5.33
C PHE A 131 -2.71 -4.10 4.33
N ILE A 132 -2.27 -4.20 3.07
CA ILE A 132 -3.01 -4.91 2.01
C ILE A 132 -3.05 -6.42 2.33
N ALA A 133 -1.93 -7.01 2.74
CA ALA A 133 -1.87 -8.43 3.10
C ALA A 133 -2.82 -8.74 4.27
N THR A 134 -2.80 -7.92 5.33
CA THR A 134 -3.66 -8.12 6.50
C THR A 134 -5.14 -7.95 6.18
N ILE A 135 -5.51 -6.96 5.36
CA ILE A 135 -6.91 -6.79 4.90
C ILE A 135 -7.36 -8.04 4.13
N GLY A 136 -6.53 -8.61 3.26
CA GLY A 136 -6.84 -9.85 2.53
C GLY A 136 -7.17 -11.02 3.45
N VAL A 137 -6.38 -11.16 4.54
CA VAL A 137 -6.61 -12.19 5.55
C VAL A 137 -7.87 -11.92 6.37
N LEU A 138 -8.18 -10.66 6.68
CA LEU A 138 -9.30 -10.32 7.58
C LEU A 138 -10.66 -10.31 6.89
N ARG A 139 -10.71 -9.98 5.60
CA ARG A 139 -11.99 -9.70 4.93
C ARG A 139 -12.52 -10.84 4.07
N TRP A 140 -11.65 -11.67 3.52
CA TRP A 140 -12.03 -12.81 2.67
C TRP A 140 -12.93 -12.48 1.45
N ASP A 141 -13.05 -11.20 1.05
CA ASP A 141 -13.72 -10.85 -0.20
C ASP A 141 -12.77 -10.98 -1.40
N THR A 142 -13.31 -11.27 -2.57
CA THR A 142 -12.55 -11.54 -3.80
C THR A 142 -11.52 -10.46 -4.12
N ARG A 143 -11.86 -9.16 -3.97
CA ARG A 143 -10.94 -8.05 -4.22
C ARG A 143 -9.79 -8.05 -3.22
N SER A 144 -10.08 -8.19 -1.94
CA SER A 144 -9.07 -8.16 -0.89
C SER A 144 -8.12 -9.36 -0.99
N ILE A 145 -8.64 -10.55 -1.29
CA ILE A 145 -7.84 -11.75 -1.55
C ILE A 145 -6.96 -11.55 -2.79
N ALA A 146 -7.52 -11.08 -3.90
CA ALA A 146 -6.75 -10.86 -5.13
C ALA A 146 -5.60 -9.88 -4.92
N LEU A 147 -5.83 -8.74 -4.25
CA LEU A 147 -4.79 -7.78 -3.95
C LEU A 147 -3.73 -8.35 -3.00
N ALA A 148 -4.13 -9.08 -1.96
CA ALA A 148 -3.19 -9.72 -1.03
C ALA A 148 -2.35 -10.79 -1.73
N MET A 149 -2.93 -11.58 -2.65
CA MET A 149 -2.20 -12.56 -3.46
C MET A 149 -1.17 -11.90 -4.37
N VAL A 150 -1.52 -10.80 -5.05
CA VAL A 150 -0.56 -10.02 -5.86
C VAL A 150 0.59 -9.53 -4.98
N VAL A 151 0.29 -8.96 -3.82
CA VAL A 151 1.31 -8.49 -2.86
C VAL A 151 2.19 -9.64 -2.38
N PHE A 152 1.61 -10.78 -2.04
CA PHE A 152 2.35 -11.95 -1.58
C PHE A 152 3.28 -12.51 -2.66
N LEU A 153 2.78 -12.66 -3.90
CA LEU A 153 3.57 -13.19 -5.01
C LEU A 153 4.74 -12.27 -5.42
N LEU A 154 4.53 -10.96 -5.40
CA LEU A 154 5.55 -10.01 -5.83
C LEU A 154 6.51 -9.62 -4.69
N TYR A 155 6.02 -9.54 -3.47
CA TYR A 155 6.76 -8.93 -2.35
C TYR A 155 6.82 -9.79 -1.09
N GLY A 156 6.30 -11.02 -1.09
CA GLY A 156 6.30 -11.89 0.09
C GLY A 156 7.70 -12.15 0.66
N GLY A 157 8.72 -12.19 -0.21
CA GLY A 157 10.12 -12.30 0.22
C GLY A 157 10.64 -11.10 1.02
N MET A 158 10.02 -9.92 0.86
CA MET A 158 10.41 -8.72 1.62
C MET A 158 10.05 -8.83 3.11
N VAL A 159 9.19 -9.73 3.52
CA VAL A 159 8.79 -9.89 4.94
C VAL A 159 10.00 -10.03 5.86
N TRP A 160 11.06 -10.65 5.41
CA TRP A 160 12.29 -10.81 6.18
C TRP A 160 13.04 -9.50 6.44
N GLY A 161 12.76 -8.46 5.66
CA GLY A 161 13.35 -7.13 5.84
C GLY A 161 12.90 -6.42 7.14
N VAL A 162 11.91 -6.95 7.88
CA VAL A 162 11.54 -6.43 9.21
C VAL A 162 12.50 -6.91 10.31
N LEU A 163 13.37 -7.87 10.00
CA LEU A 163 14.35 -8.42 10.93
C LEU A 163 15.70 -7.74 10.76
N PRO A 164 16.51 -7.64 11.84
CA PRO A 164 17.88 -7.18 11.75
C PRO A 164 18.68 -8.05 10.77
N GLY A 165 19.40 -7.41 9.86
CA GLY A 165 20.23 -8.05 8.85
C GLY A 165 21.36 -7.13 8.42
N ASP A 166 21.34 -6.68 7.15
CA ASP A 166 22.31 -5.76 6.60
C ASP A 166 22.31 -4.41 7.37
N PRO A 167 23.46 -3.97 7.92
CA PRO A 167 23.55 -2.70 8.63
C PRO A 167 23.23 -1.46 7.78
N SER A 168 23.34 -1.56 6.46
CA SER A 168 22.99 -0.47 5.52
C SER A 168 21.48 -0.30 5.37
N VAL A 169 20.68 -1.28 5.81
CA VAL A 169 19.22 -1.28 5.70
C VAL A 169 18.61 -0.89 7.05
N SER A 170 17.63 0.02 7.00
CA SER A 170 16.86 0.40 8.19
C SER A 170 15.71 -0.58 8.42
N PHE A 171 16.02 -1.73 9.05
CA PHE A 171 14.97 -2.68 9.43
C PHE A 171 13.96 -2.06 10.40
N GLU A 172 14.36 -1.07 11.18
CA GLU A 172 13.49 -0.34 12.11
C GLU A 172 12.39 0.42 11.37
N SER A 173 12.72 1.05 10.23
CA SER A 173 11.71 1.67 9.37
C SER A 173 10.73 0.64 8.81
N HIS A 174 11.24 -0.51 8.38
CA HIS A 174 10.44 -1.61 7.86
C HIS A 174 9.50 -2.16 8.93
N LEU A 175 10.02 -2.43 10.12
CA LEU A 175 9.24 -2.93 11.25
C LEU A 175 8.17 -1.93 11.69
N ALA A 176 8.54 -0.65 11.85
CA ALA A 176 7.59 0.41 12.22
C ALA A 176 6.47 0.54 11.19
N GLY A 177 6.81 0.54 9.88
CA GLY A 177 5.84 0.55 8.81
C GLY A 177 4.92 -0.68 8.84
N ALA A 178 5.50 -1.87 8.96
CA ALA A 178 4.75 -3.13 9.00
C ALA A 178 3.75 -3.16 10.17
N LEU A 179 4.18 -2.82 11.39
CA LEU A 179 3.31 -2.77 12.56
C LEU A 179 2.16 -1.77 12.39
N LEU A 180 2.45 -0.57 11.92
CA LEU A 180 1.42 0.43 11.61
C LEU A 180 0.45 -0.06 10.54
N GLY A 181 0.96 -0.73 9.48
CA GLY A 181 0.15 -1.31 8.43
C GLY A 181 -0.85 -2.33 8.96
N VAL A 182 -0.40 -3.27 9.82
CA VAL A 182 -1.25 -4.26 10.48
C VAL A 182 -2.30 -3.59 11.37
N VAL A 183 -1.90 -2.65 12.23
CA VAL A 183 -2.82 -1.95 13.14
C VAL A 183 -3.90 -1.20 12.36
N LEU A 184 -3.50 -0.47 11.32
CA LEU A 184 -4.43 0.26 10.46
C LEU A 184 -5.37 -0.69 9.70
N ALA A 185 -4.90 -1.85 9.26
CA ALA A 185 -5.72 -2.84 8.60
C ALA A 185 -6.81 -3.39 9.52
N VAL A 186 -6.46 -3.74 10.75
CA VAL A 186 -7.44 -4.21 11.76
C VAL A 186 -8.47 -3.13 12.06
N TRP A 187 -8.04 -1.90 12.21
CA TRP A 187 -8.92 -0.78 12.55
C TRP A 187 -9.83 -0.37 11.40
N LEU A 188 -9.33 -0.39 10.15
CA LEU A 188 -10.03 0.14 8.98
C LEU A 188 -10.67 -0.96 8.11
N LYS A 189 -10.66 -2.23 8.52
CA LYS A 189 -11.13 -3.37 7.71
C LYS A 189 -12.53 -3.21 7.10
N ASN A 190 -13.41 -2.45 7.74
CA ASN A 190 -14.79 -2.23 7.29
C ASN A 190 -14.99 -0.89 6.57
N ARG A 191 -13.94 -0.08 6.38
CA ARG A 191 -14.08 1.30 5.85
C ARG A 191 -14.31 1.35 4.35
N ASP A 192 -13.78 0.37 3.60
CA ASP A 192 -13.97 0.23 2.15
C ASP A 192 -14.72 -1.08 1.87
N PRO A 193 -16.05 -1.07 1.84
CA PRO A 193 -16.84 -2.30 1.64
C PRO A 193 -16.48 -2.97 0.31
N ALA A 194 -16.58 -4.30 0.28
CA ALA A 194 -16.43 -5.07 -0.94
C ALA A 194 -17.47 -4.61 -1.97
N PRO A 195 -17.13 -4.62 -3.27
CA PRO A 195 -18.14 -4.47 -4.29
C PRO A 195 -19.17 -5.60 -4.16
N PRO A 196 -20.45 -5.35 -4.49
CA PRO A 196 -21.45 -6.41 -4.49
C PRO A 196 -21.00 -7.56 -5.41
N PRO A 197 -21.35 -8.81 -5.11
CA PRO A 197 -21.10 -9.93 -6.00
C PRO A 197 -21.62 -9.63 -7.39
N LYS A 198 -20.86 -9.98 -8.43
CA LYS A 198 -21.37 -9.92 -9.80
C LYS A 198 -22.45 -10.99 -9.93
N ARG A 199 -23.68 -10.59 -10.25
CA ARG A 199 -24.71 -11.50 -10.68
C ARG A 199 -24.57 -11.72 -12.19
N TYR A 200 -24.64 -12.95 -12.62
CA TYR A 200 -24.58 -13.33 -14.02
C TYR A 200 -25.98 -13.70 -14.51
N SER A 201 -26.27 -13.49 -15.79
CA SER A 201 -27.61 -13.73 -16.35
C SER A 201 -28.11 -15.15 -16.18
N TRP A 202 -27.21 -16.15 -16.14
CA TRP A 202 -27.60 -17.54 -15.91
C TRP A 202 -28.05 -17.81 -14.45
N GLU A 203 -27.61 -17.04 -13.47
CA GLU A 203 -28.07 -17.16 -12.08
C GLU A 203 -29.55 -16.71 -11.97
N ASP A 204 -29.93 -15.68 -12.75
CA ASP A 204 -31.30 -15.20 -12.81
C ASP A 204 -32.20 -16.25 -13.55
N GLU A 205 -31.68 -16.97 -14.56
CA GLU A 205 -32.36 -18.03 -15.28
C GLU A 205 -32.57 -19.30 -14.41
N GLU A 206 -31.55 -19.67 -13.59
CA GLU A 206 -31.68 -20.77 -12.63
C GLU A 206 -32.72 -20.46 -11.54
N GLU A 207 -32.71 -19.23 -10.96
CA GLU A 207 -33.71 -18.82 -9.97
C GLU A 207 -35.14 -18.88 -10.51
N VAL A 208 -35.37 -18.53 -11.80
CA VAL A 208 -36.69 -18.59 -12.43
C VAL A 208 -37.12 -20.04 -12.66
N SER A 209 -36.20 -20.90 -13.13
CA SER A 209 -36.49 -22.32 -13.36
C SER A 209 -36.82 -23.06 -12.05
N ASP A 210 -36.09 -22.78 -10.97
CA ASP A 210 -36.35 -23.39 -9.67
C ASP A 210 -37.68 -22.93 -9.05
N GLN A 211 -38.09 -21.68 -9.29
CA GLN A 211 -39.38 -21.17 -8.86
C GLN A 211 -40.53 -21.84 -9.63
N GLU A 212 -40.40 -22.01 -10.95
CA GLU A 212 -41.41 -22.69 -11.79
C GLU A 212 -41.58 -24.16 -11.39
N VAL A 213 -40.47 -24.86 -11.05
CA VAL A 213 -40.52 -26.25 -10.57
C VAL A 213 -41.20 -26.35 -9.21
N SER A 214 -40.87 -25.45 -8.29
CA SER A 214 -41.47 -25.41 -6.94
C SER A 214 -42.98 -25.11 -6.99
N GLU A 215 -43.40 -24.16 -7.83
CA GLU A 215 -44.84 -23.87 -8.01
C GLU A 215 -45.63 -25.00 -8.70
N HIS A 216 -44.93 -25.83 -9.49
CA HIS A 216 -45.55 -26.97 -10.13
C HIS A 216 -45.79 -28.12 -9.12
N ASP A 217 -44.81 -28.36 -8.24
CA ASP A 217 -44.91 -29.37 -7.19
C ASP A 217 -45.95 -29.03 -6.11
N GLU A 218 -46.19 -27.76 -5.82
CA GLU A 218 -47.21 -27.34 -4.85
C GLU A 218 -48.64 -27.46 -5.40
N ARG A 219 -48.82 -27.64 -6.72
CA ARG A 219 -50.14 -27.76 -7.38
C ARG A 219 -50.56 -29.20 -7.62
N LEU A 220 -49.72 -30.20 -7.34
CA LEU A 220 -50.00 -31.63 -7.45
C LEU A 220 -50.30 -32.24 -6.08
#